data_dddbd35c9355ada99d70ba402581c953
#
_entry.id   dddbd35c9355ada99d70ba402581c953
#
_cell.length_a   1.000
_cell.length_b   1.000
_cell.length_c   1.000
_cell.angle_alpha   90.00
_cell.angle_beta   90.00
_cell.angle_gamma   90.00
#
_symmetry.space_group_name_H-M   'P 1'
#
loop_
_entity.id
_entity.type
_entity.pdbx_description
1 polymer ?
#
loop_
_entity_poly.entity_id
_entity_poly.type
_entity_poly.pdbx_seq_one_letter_code
_entity_poly.pdbx_strand_id
1 'polypeptide(L)'
;YSDRYGEFIFALCFFKNDEATYITRHFDFITPNGDAHLKNFSLIDRNEEYRLSPAYNLINISLHLVEPRIFALDKDSFRKGMKLLDKYQVSRTDFEEFGCRIGLPERVVKRELDAFAKENQMIKVLIEHSFLSDILKHQYWLSMDYRRKMLVW
;
A
#
# COMPACT_ATOMS: atom_id res chain seq x y z
N TYR A 1 -18.98 14.94 6.65
CA TYR A 1 -18.34 13.59 6.62
C TYR A 1 -16.90 13.62 6.07
N SER A 2 -16.51 14.63 5.26
CA SER A 2 -15.17 14.76 4.68
C SER A 2 -14.08 15.18 5.67
N ASP A 3 -14.40 15.97 6.66
CA ASP A 3 -13.40 16.58 7.57
C ASP A 3 -12.81 15.59 8.58
N ARG A 4 -13.58 14.58 9.00
CA ARG A 4 -13.07 13.53 9.89
C ARG A 4 -12.09 12.56 9.21
N TYR A 5 -12.17 12.42 7.88
CA TYR A 5 -11.24 11.57 7.13
C TYR A 5 -9.86 12.20 7.00
N GLY A 6 -9.80 13.52 6.83
CA GLY A 6 -8.54 14.27 6.85
C GLY A 6 -7.83 14.19 8.20
N GLU A 7 -8.59 14.26 9.30
CA GLU A 7 -8.05 14.17 10.66
C GLU A 7 -7.50 12.77 10.99
N PHE A 8 -8.10 11.70 10.48
CA PHE A 8 -7.61 10.34 10.75
C PHE A 8 -6.38 9.99 9.91
N ILE A 9 -6.31 10.45 8.66
CA ILE A 9 -5.09 10.37 7.85
C ILE A 9 -3.99 11.21 8.48
N PHE A 10 -4.35 12.40 8.98
CA PHE A 10 -3.47 13.24 9.77
C PHE A 10 -3.01 12.51 11.04
N ALA A 11 -3.89 11.78 11.72
CA ALA A 11 -3.53 10.95 12.86
C ALA A 11 -2.62 9.76 12.47
N LEU A 12 -2.84 9.09 11.35
CA LEU A 12 -1.91 8.07 10.82
C LEU A 12 -0.57 8.69 10.39
N CYS A 13 -0.56 9.93 9.92
CA CYS A 13 0.66 10.72 9.68
C CYS A 13 1.28 11.25 10.98
N PHE A 14 0.52 11.34 12.07
CA PHE A 14 1.01 11.78 13.39
C PHE A 14 1.81 10.71 14.12
N PHE A 15 1.66 9.45 13.77
CA PHE A 15 2.61 8.43 14.19
C PHE A 15 3.93 8.65 13.42
N LYS A 16 4.61 9.75 13.77
CA LYS A 16 5.93 10.08 13.26
C LYS A 16 6.81 8.83 13.37
N ASN A 17 7.33 8.39 12.22
CA ASN A 17 8.22 7.24 12.06
C ASN A 17 7.52 5.87 12.10
N ASP A 18 6.23 5.74 11.75
CA ASP A 18 5.59 4.43 11.68
C ASP A 18 5.95 3.70 10.37
N GLU A 19 7.05 2.96 10.44
CA GLU A 19 7.50 2.07 9.37
C GLU A 19 6.43 1.03 9.00
N ALA A 20 5.61 0.58 9.96
CA ALA A 20 4.55 -0.39 9.71
C ALA A 20 3.47 0.17 8.77
N THR A 21 3.08 1.44 8.95
CA THR A 21 2.17 2.12 8.02
C THR A 21 2.76 2.19 6.61
N TYR A 22 4.04 2.52 6.49
CA TYR A 22 4.72 2.60 5.20
C TYR A 22 4.76 1.25 4.49
N ILE A 23 5.15 0.19 5.20
CA ILE A 23 5.19 -1.19 4.70
C ILE A 23 3.79 -1.64 4.26
N THR A 24 2.76 -1.41 5.08
CA THR A 24 1.39 -1.81 4.76
C THR A 24 0.90 -1.13 3.48
N ARG A 25 1.20 0.16 3.26
CA ARG A 25 0.82 0.87 2.03
C ARG A 25 1.52 0.33 0.79
N HIS A 26 2.79 -0.05 0.89
CA HIS A 26 3.49 -0.73 -0.21
C HIS A 26 2.85 -2.08 -0.53
N PHE A 27 2.53 -2.85 0.51
CA PHE A 27 1.86 -4.12 0.34
C PHE A 27 0.51 -3.96 -0.36
N ASP A 28 -0.35 -3.04 0.11
CA ASP A 28 -1.64 -2.74 -0.51
C ASP A 28 -1.51 -2.33 -1.98
N PHE A 29 -0.48 -1.56 -2.30
CA PHE A 29 -0.19 -1.17 -3.67
C PHE A 29 0.20 -2.36 -4.54
N ILE A 30 1.17 -3.18 -4.09
CA ILE A 30 1.69 -4.30 -4.87
C ILE A 30 0.64 -5.41 -5.03
N THR A 31 -0.16 -5.67 -4.00
CA THR A 31 -1.20 -6.72 -4.00
C THR A 31 -2.55 -6.27 -4.54
N PRO A 32 -2.65 -5.26 -5.38
CA PRO A 32 -3.83 -4.46 -5.77
C PRO A 32 -4.99 -4.45 -4.76
N ASN A 33 -4.70 -4.08 -3.51
CA ASN A 33 -5.71 -3.92 -2.47
C ASN A 33 -6.36 -2.53 -2.54
N GLY A 34 -7.23 -2.32 -3.52
CA GLY A 34 -7.96 -1.05 -3.67
C GLY A 34 -9.09 -0.86 -2.65
N ASP A 35 -9.31 -1.82 -1.75
CA ASP A 35 -10.27 -1.72 -0.64
C ASP A 35 -9.60 -1.34 0.70
N ALA A 36 -8.32 -1.01 0.69
CA ALA A 36 -7.56 -0.59 1.88
C ALA A 36 -7.96 0.81 2.38
N HIS A 37 -9.28 1.02 2.57
CA HIS A 37 -9.82 2.27 3.11
C HIS A 37 -9.60 2.36 4.64
N LEU A 38 -9.84 3.54 5.22
CA LEU A 38 -9.50 3.83 6.63
C LEU A 38 -10.13 2.87 7.66
N LYS A 39 -11.29 2.29 7.37
CA LYS A 39 -11.94 1.30 8.27
C LYS A 39 -11.17 -0.01 8.37
N ASN A 40 -10.22 -0.26 7.45
CA ASN A 40 -9.35 -1.43 7.45
C ASN A 40 -8.04 -1.19 8.22
N PHE A 41 -7.98 -0.13 9.01
CA PHE A 41 -6.85 0.18 9.88
C PHE A 41 -7.38 0.41 11.29
N SER A 42 -6.73 -0.19 12.26
CA SER A 42 -7.07 -0.06 13.67
C SER A 42 -5.84 0.30 14.49
N LEU A 43 -6.07 0.98 15.58
CA LEU A 43 -5.03 1.28 16.56
C LEU A 43 -5.21 0.37 17.78
N ILE A 44 -4.10 -0.10 18.30
CA ILE A 44 -4.04 -0.86 19.55
C ILE A 44 -3.37 0.03 20.58
N ASP A 45 -4.05 0.22 21.71
CA ASP A 45 -3.45 0.83 22.89
C ASP A 45 -2.57 -0.22 23.61
N ARG A 46 -1.31 0.10 23.80
CA ARG A 46 -0.37 -0.66 24.62
C ARG A 46 0.30 0.29 25.60
N ASN A 47 -0.21 0.33 26.82
CA ASN A 47 0.36 1.17 27.90
C ASN A 47 0.44 2.67 27.51
N GLU A 48 -0.67 3.22 27.07
CA GLU A 48 -0.82 4.61 26.63
C GLU A 48 -0.04 4.97 25.34
N GLU A 49 0.55 3.98 24.66
CA GLU A 49 1.08 4.11 23.32
C GLU A 49 0.11 3.51 22.29
N TYR A 50 -0.36 4.31 21.36
CA TYR A 50 -1.17 3.83 20.22
C TYR A 50 -0.25 3.35 19.12
N ARG A 51 -0.45 2.11 18.67
CA ARG A 51 0.27 1.51 17.54
C ARG A 51 -0.71 0.99 16.51
N LEU A 52 -0.30 0.99 15.24
CA LEU A 52 -1.09 0.34 14.19
C LEU A 52 -1.24 -1.15 14.52
N SER A 53 -2.48 -1.66 14.41
CA SER A 53 -2.72 -3.10 14.52
C SER A 53 -1.97 -3.86 13.41
N PRO A 54 -1.71 -5.16 13.59
CA PRO A 54 -1.29 -6.00 12.47
C PRO A 54 -2.23 -5.81 11.28
N ALA A 55 -1.66 -5.79 10.08
CA ALA A 55 -2.45 -5.61 8.86
C ALA A 55 -3.49 -6.74 8.71
N TYR A 56 -4.70 -6.38 8.33
CA TYR A 56 -5.81 -7.29 8.05
C TYR A 56 -6.58 -6.83 6.81
N ASN A 57 -7.51 -7.65 6.33
CA ASN A 57 -8.26 -7.39 5.09
C ASN A 57 -7.35 -7.13 3.88
N LEU A 58 -6.31 -7.96 3.75
CA LEU A 58 -5.33 -7.90 2.67
C LEU A 58 -5.84 -8.71 1.48
N ILE A 59 -6.69 -8.09 0.66
CA ILE A 59 -7.34 -8.74 -0.48
C ILE A 59 -6.89 -8.12 -1.80
N ASN A 60 -6.74 -8.95 -2.83
CA ASN A 60 -6.55 -8.45 -4.19
C ASN A 60 -7.92 -8.28 -4.87
N ILE A 61 -8.39 -7.05 -4.97
CA ILE A 61 -9.69 -6.77 -5.61
C ILE A 61 -9.62 -6.74 -7.13
N SER A 62 -8.43 -6.67 -7.73
CA SER A 62 -8.27 -6.60 -9.19
C SER A 62 -8.73 -7.87 -9.91
N LEU A 63 -8.83 -8.98 -9.19
CA LEU A 63 -9.35 -10.24 -9.73
C LEU A 63 -10.88 -10.27 -9.85
N HIS A 64 -11.57 -9.36 -9.18
CA HIS A 64 -13.02 -9.36 -9.05
C HIS A 64 -13.69 -8.13 -9.65
N LEU A 65 -12.94 -7.07 -9.93
CA LEU A 65 -13.47 -5.81 -10.44
C LEU A 65 -12.89 -5.49 -11.82
N VAL A 66 -13.75 -5.03 -12.72
CA VAL A 66 -13.36 -4.61 -14.08
C VAL A 66 -12.44 -3.39 -14.04
N GLU A 67 -12.69 -2.48 -13.10
CA GLU A 67 -11.85 -1.28 -12.87
C GLU A 67 -11.45 -1.21 -11.39
N PRO A 68 -10.42 -1.97 -10.98
CA PRO A 68 -9.99 -1.95 -9.59
C PRO A 68 -9.40 -0.59 -9.23
N ARG A 69 -9.80 -0.07 -8.07
CA ARG A 69 -9.14 1.11 -7.50
C ARG A 69 -7.68 0.77 -7.20
N ILE A 70 -6.77 1.67 -7.58
CA ILE A 70 -5.34 1.49 -7.28
C ILE A 70 -5.07 1.81 -5.82
N PHE A 71 -5.72 2.86 -5.31
CA PHE A 71 -5.71 3.24 -3.91
C PHE A 71 -7.12 3.52 -3.43
N ALA A 72 -7.41 3.08 -2.22
CA ALA A 72 -8.62 3.47 -1.49
C ALA A 72 -8.42 4.81 -0.76
N LEU A 73 -7.19 5.26 -0.57
CA LEU A 73 -6.85 6.51 0.08
C LEU A 73 -7.06 7.72 -0.82
N ASP A 74 -7.26 8.86 -0.19
CA ASP A 74 -7.25 10.15 -0.86
C ASP A 74 -5.84 10.42 -1.44
N LYS A 75 -5.82 10.86 -2.68
CA LYS A 75 -4.61 11.14 -3.46
C LYS A 75 -3.70 12.17 -2.80
N ASP A 76 -4.27 13.22 -2.21
CA ASP A 76 -3.50 14.28 -1.55
C ASP A 76 -2.79 13.79 -0.28
N SER A 77 -3.25 12.66 0.28
CA SER A 77 -2.58 12.03 1.42
C SER A 77 -1.30 11.32 1.00
N PHE A 78 -1.26 10.81 -0.23
CA PHE A 78 -0.10 10.10 -0.76
C PHE A 78 0.93 11.07 -1.35
N ARG A 79 0.51 11.95 -2.25
CA ARG A 79 1.32 13.01 -2.86
C ARG A 79 0.51 14.29 -2.99
N LYS A 80 1.09 15.42 -2.57
CA LYS A 80 0.43 16.73 -2.67
C LYS A 80 0.12 17.06 -4.14
N GLY A 81 -1.14 17.43 -4.40
CA GLY A 81 -1.59 17.80 -5.74
C GLY A 81 -1.71 16.64 -6.74
N MET A 82 -1.70 15.39 -6.28
CA MET A 82 -1.89 14.22 -7.14
C MET A 82 -3.24 14.25 -7.82
N LYS A 83 -3.27 14.22 -9.16
CA LYS A 83 -4.50 14.20 -9.95
C LYS A 83 -5.12 12.80 -9.99
N LEU A 84 -6.41 12.70 -10.31
CA LEU A 84 -7.11 11.41 -10.40
C LEU A 84 -6.47 10.44 -11.41
N LEU A 85 -5.93 10.97 -12.51
CA LEU A 85 -5.26 10.18 -13.53
C LEU A 85 -3.87 9.70 -13.11
N ASP A 86 -3.20 10.42 -12.21
CA ASP A 86 -1.84 10.10 -11.75
C ASP A 86 -1.81 8.78 -10.97
N LYS A 87 -2.95 8.32 -10.46
CA LYS A 87 -3.06 7.03 -9.75
C LYS A 87 -2.59 5.82 -10.58
N TYR A 88 -2.61 5.93 -11.91
CA TYR A 88 -2.13 4.90 -12.83
C TYR A 88 -0.63 5.00 -13.13
N GLN A 89 0.02 6.07 -12.65
CA GLN A 89 1.43 6.38 -12.90
C GLN A 89 2.22 6.51 -11.60
N VAL A 90 1.72 5.87 -10.53
CA VAL A 90 2.44 5.87 -9.25
C VAL A 90 3.79 5.21 -9.44
N SER A 91 4.81 5.88 -8.95
CA SER A 91 6.20 5.49 -9.12
C SER A 91 6.94 5.44 -7.77
N ARG A 92 8.18 5.02 -7.82
CA ARG A 92 9.10 5.05 -6.67
C ARG A 92 9.15 6.43 -6.00
N THR A 93 9.23 7.50 -6.79
CA THR A 93 9.33 8.88 -6.28
C THR A 93 8.10 9.31 -5.48
N ASP A 94 6.91 8.82 -5.84
CA ASP A 94 5.69 9.10 -5.09
C ASP A 94 5.74 8.46 -3.70
N PHE A 95 6.28 7.24 -3.59
CA PHE A 95 6.49 6.57 -2.30
C PHE A 95 7.61 7.21 -1.48
N GLU A 96 8.66 7.71 -2.12
CA GLU A 96 9.72 8.47 -1.44
C GLU A 96 9.15 9.75 -0.82
N GLU A 97 8.30 10.49 -1.56
CA GLU A 97 7.60 11.66 -1.02
C GLU A 97 6.67 11.29 0.13
N PHE A 98 5.90 10.20 -0.01
CA PHE A 98 5.02 9.71 1.06
C PHE A 98 5.81 9.38 2.32
N GLY A 99 6.91 8.64 2.20
CA GLY A 99 7.79 8.31 3.33
C GLY A 99 8.34 9.56 4.02
N CYS A 100 8.76 10.57 3.25
CA CYS A 100 9.20 11.86 3.77
C CYS A 100 8.07 12.59 4.53
N ARG A 101 6.84 12.61 3.98
CA ARG A 101 5.68 13.28 4.59
C ARG A 101 5.27 12.66 5.91
N ILE A 102 5.38 11.34 6.07
CA ILE A 102 5.12 10.67 7.35
C ILE A 102 6.32 10.69 8.31
N GLY A 103 7.42 11.34 7.91
CA GLY A 103 8.58 11.59 8.75
C GLY A 103 9.57 10.43 8.86
N LEU A 104 9.54 9.46 7.94
CA LEU A 104 10.51 8.37 7.93
C LEU A 104 11.89 8.85 7.48
N PRO A 105 12.97 8.34 8.08
CA PRO A 105 14.31 8.57 7.58
C PRO A 105 14.49 8.02 6.15
N GLU A 106 15.17 8.77 5.30
CA GLU A 106 15.40 8.39 3.89
C GLU A 106 15.98 6.98 3.72
N ARG A 107 16.90 6.59 4.62
CA ARG A 107 17.49 5.25 4.62
C ARG A 107 16.46 4.12 4.81
N VAL A 108 15.41 4.37 5.62
CA VAL A 108 14.33 3.41 5.85
C VAL A 108 13.46 3.33 4.62
N VAL A 109 13.07 4.49 4.07
CA VAL A 109 12.29 4.59 2.83
C VAL A 109 12.95 3.81 1.69
N LYS A 110 14.24 4.05 1.43
CA LYS A 110 14.99 3.36 0.38
C LYS A 110 15.09 1.85 0.63
N ARG A 111 15.37 1.43 1.87
CA ARG A 111 15.45 0.01 2.22
C ARG A 111 14.14 -0.72 1.91
N GLU A 112 13.00 -0.16 2.33
CA GLU A 112 11.70 -0.77 2.10
C GLU A 112 11.33 -0.80 0.61
N LEU A 113 11.55 0.29 -0.12
CA LEU A 113 11.33 0.34 -1.56
C LEU A 113 12.18 -0.71 -2.29
N ASP A 114 13.46 -0.84 -1.94
CA ASP A 114 14.34 -1.83 -2.55
C ASP A 114 13.91 -3.27 -2.21
N ALA A 115 13.35 -3.49 -1.02
CA ALA A 115 12.82 -4.79 -0.63
C ALA A 115 11.58 -5.16 -1.47
N PHE A 116 10.64 -4.22 -1.66
CA PHE A 116 9.42 -4.44 -2.44
C PHE A 116 9.67 -4.47 -3.95
N ALA A 117 10.68 -3.76 -4.45
CA ALA A 117 11.06 -3.79 -5.87
C ALA A 117 11.67 -5.13 -6.30
N LYS A 118 12.21 -5.93 -5.36
CA LYS A 118 12.79 -7.24 -5.66
C LYS A 118 11.69 -8.27 -5.94
N GLU A 119 11.98 -9.17 -6.89
CA GLU A 119 11.14 -10.33 -7.09
C GLU A 119 11.25 -11.29 -5.89
N ASN A 120 10.11 -11.68 -5.34
CA ASN A 120 10.06 -12.63 -4.23
C ASN A 120 9.45 -13.95 -4.72
N GLN A 121 10.29 -14.98 -4.85
CA GLN A 121 9.89 -16.31 -5.31
C GLN A 121 8.84 -16.95 -4.39
N MET A 122 8.84 -16.64 -3.09
CA MET A 122 7.85 -17.18 -2.15
C MET A 122 6.44 -16.72 -2.53
N ILE A 123 6.26 -15.49 -2.98
CA ILE A 123 4.95 -14.99 -3.43
C ILE A 123 4.45 -15.83 -4.62
N LYS A 124 5.33 -16.13 -5.57
CA LYS A 124 4.98 -16.96 -6.72
C LYS A 124 4.53 -18.35 -6.29
N VAL A 125 5.30 -18.98 -5.39
CA VAL A 125 4.94 -20.29 -4.82
C VAL A 125 3.58 -20.25 -4.11
N LEU A 126 3.30 -19.21 -3.32
CA LEU A 126 2.00 -19.04 -2.64
C LEU A 126 0.85 -18.90 -3.63
N ILE A 127 1.04 -18.15 -4.72
CA ILE A 127 0.02 -18.00 -5.76
C ILE A 127 -0.21 -19.36 -6.45
N GLU A 128 0.83 -20.08 -6.81
CA GLU A 128 0.75 -21.39 -7.45
C GLU A 128 0.01 -22.43 -6.59
N HIS A 129 0.21 -22.40 -5.27
CA HIS A 129 -0.46 -23.31 -4.34
C HIS A 129 -1.84 -22.82 -3.86
N SER A 130 -2.30 -21.66 -4.32
CA SER A 130 -3.63 -21.13 -3.98
C SER A 130 -4.74 -21.94 -4.67
N PHE A 131 -5.99 -21.79 -4.16
CA PHE A 131 -7.18 -22.39 -4.75
C PHE A 131 -7.72 -21.63 -5.97
N LEU A 132 -7.01 -20.64 -6.48
CA LEU A 132 -7.39 -19.90 -7.68
C LEU A 132 -7.26 -20.79 -8.92
N SER A 133 -8.09 -20.53 -9.93
CA SER A 133 -7.90 -21.15 -11.27
C SER A 133 -6.57 -20.67 -11.89
N ASP A 134 -6.01 -21.42 -12.81
CA ASP A 134 -4.73 -21.08 -13.45
C ASP A 134 -4.76 -19.72 -14.15
N ILE A 135 -5.90 -19.35 -14.74
CA ILE A 135 -6.14 -18.03 -15.35
C ILE A 135 -6.00 -16.94 -14.27
N LEU A 136 -6.66 -17.11 -13.12
CA LEU A 136 -6.62 -16.14 -12.03
C LEU A 136 -5.24 -16.08 -11.38
N LYS A 137 -4.53 -17.20 -11.23
CA LYS A 137 -3.14 -17.21 -10.75
C LYS A 137 -2.22 -16.38 -11.65
N HIS A 138 -2.36 -16.56 -12.96
CA HIS A 138 -1.58 -15.81 -13.94
C HIS A 138 -1.91 -14.32 -13.90
N GLN A 139 -3.19 -13.94 -13.84
CA GLN A 139 -3.62 -12.55 -13.72
C GLN A 139 -3.13 -11.92 -12.41
N TYR A 140 -3.19 -12.66 -11.31
CA TYR A 140 -2.67 -12.21 -10.00
C TYR A 140 -1.19 -11.87 -10.10
N TRP A 141 -0.39 -12.82 -10.61
CA TRP A 141 1.04 -12.62 -10.79
C TRP A 141 1.36 -11.42 -11.68
N LEU A 142 0.72 -11.30 -12.84
CA LEU A 142 0.94 -10.19 -13.76
C LEU A 142 0.62 -8.84 -13.12
N SER A 143 -0.48 -8.73 -12.39
CA SER A 143 -0.87 -7.48 -11.74
C SER A 143 0.10 -7.06 -10.65
N MET A 144 0.60 -8.01 -9.87
CA MET A 144 1.61 -7.75 -8.85
C MET A 144 2.96 -7.38 -9.45
N ASP A 145 3.44 -8.13 -10.44
CA ASP A 145 4.73 -7.89 -11.09
C ASP A 145 4.77 -6.54 -11.82
N TYR A 146 3.66 -6.17 -12.45
CA TYR A 146 3.50 -4.85 -13.06
C TYR A 146 3.70 -3.74 -12.02
N ARG A 147 3.01 -3.82 -10.88
CA ARG A 147 3.12 -2.79 -9.83
C ARG A 147 4.47 -2.79 -9.14
N ARG A 148 5.05 -3.96 -8.91
CA ARG A 148 6.42 -4.09 -8.41
C ARG A 148 7.41 -3.35 -9.31
N LYS A 149 7.28 -3.49 -10.62
CA LYS A 149 8.14 -2.81 -11.60
C LYS A 149 7.99 -1.29 -11.56
N MET A 150 6.83 -0.77 -11.20
CA MET A 150 6.65 0.68 -11.00
C MET A 150 7.49 1.26 -9.85
N LEU A 151 7.95 0.42 -8.91
CA LEU A 151 8.83 0.81 -7.81
C LEU A 151 10.33 0.73 -8.16
N VAL A 152 10.68 0.25 -9.35
CA VAL A 152 12.08 0.14 -9.80
C VAL A 152 12.57 1.46 -10.38
N TRP A 153 11.67 2.25 -10.98
CA TRP A 153 11.97 3.49 -11.72
C TRP A 153 11.57 4.75 -10.95
#